data_0dbbb023f07533f1acec4623e2382143
#
_entry.id   0dbbb023f07533f1acec4623e2382143
#
_cell.length_a   1.000
_cell.length_b   1.000
_cell.length_c   1.000
_cell.angle_alpha   90.00
_cell.angle_beta   90.00
_cell.angle_gamma   90.00
#
_symmetry.space_group_name_H-M   'P 1'
#
loop_
_entity.id
_entity.type
_entity.pdbx_description
1 polymer ?
#
loop_
_entity_poly.entity_id
_entity_poly.type
_entity_poly.pdbx_seq_one_letter_code
_entity_poly.pdbx_strand_id
1 'polypeptide(L)'
;MTAATHGLRIGARPTTPSTLHLDAVAREAERLAGAAPPISSPYVGAPPELRAALAAAVDGLAPTLGGLSAHLFALAEPGFAEVKSAAAIVETLEARGIRSELDVFGLPTAFVAELPAAPAAPDTDGAPTSPTVALLAEYDALPGVGHACGHNLIAAASVGAFLALAEARRQDPASVPGRVLLIGTPAEEGGNGKELLARAGAFDDIDIAVMAHPFGADLADPDFIGRRIVRIVYHGVAAHAAAAPFQGRNALDAAALNYQAVGLLRQHLPPGDRIHGVFVDGGARPNVVPERAELEYYVRSHEIPTLRELSARVDDIANGIALATGTGVEVTWDPQPFSLPIRHNGPLAERWALAQAERGRRVLRAADAPGAQAASTDFGNISQRLPGIHPVIAIAPPEIALHTREFAEYAGSPASIEAVTDAAYGLAATVADVLADADLLAAVLADADLLAAVRDDFAAAGGAVDVERTFAWAAQR
;
A
#
# COMPACT_ATOMS: atom_id res chain seq x y z
N MET A 1 -45.60 32.34 -31.72
CA MET A 1 -44.52 31.40 -31.45
C MET A 1 -43.68 32.03 -30.31
N THR A 2 -43.96 31.68 -29.10
CA THR A 2 -43.21 32.09 -27.89
C THR A 2 -41.97 31.20 -27.75
N ALA A 3 -40.79 31.82 -27.91
CA ALA A 3 -39.53 31.14 -27.66
C ALA A 3 -39.47 30.77 -26.14
N ALA A 4 -39.48 29.48 -25.84
CA ALA A 4 -39.23 28.96 -24.54
C ALA A 4 -37.73 29.23 -24.20
N THR A 5 -37.49 30.26 -23.39
CA THR A 5 -36.20 30.45 -22.75
C THR A 5 -35.96 29.26 -21.79
N HIS A 6 -35.14 28.29 -22.19
CA HIS A 6 -34.61 27.29 -21.29
C HIS A 6 -33.67 28.03 -20.31
N GLY A 7 -34.24 28.54 -19.21
CA GLY A 7 -33.46 29.04 -18.11
C GLY A 7 -32.61 27.91 -17.52
N LEU A 8 -31.30 28.00 -17.68
CA LEU A 8 -30.33 27.20 -16.96
C LEU A 8 -30.59 27.40 -15.45
N ARG A 9 -31.22 26.40 -14.81
CA ARG A 9 -31.33 26.37 -13.36
C ARG A 9 -29.99 25.85 -12.83
N ILE A 10 -29.10 26.78 -12.50
CA ILE A 10 -27.92 26.46 -11.70
C ILE A 10 -28.44 26.13 -10.29
N GLY A 11 -28.54 24.87 -9.95
CA GLY A 11 -28.88 24.43 -8.61
C GLY A 11 -27.71 24.65 -7.64
N ALA A 12 -28.01 24.80 -6.35
CA ALA A 12 -26.99 24.86 -5.31
C ALA A 12 -26.26 23.51 -5.10
N ARG A 13 -26.76 22.42 -5.68
CA ARG A 13 -26.17 21.09 -5.60
C ARG A 13 -25.44 20.75 -6.91
N PRO A 14 -24.27 20.10 -6.82
CA PRO A 14 -23.56 19.62 -8.02
C PRO A 14 -24.42 18.61 -8.78
N THR A 15 -24.19 18.49 -10.08
CA THR A 15 -24.76 17.41 -10.89
C THR A 15 -24.09 16.08 -10.52
N THR A 16 -24.88 15.01 -10.46
CA THR A 16 -24.36 13.66 -10.27
C THR A 16 -23.55 13.24 -11.51
N PRO A 17 -22.32 12.73 -11.35
CA PRO A 17 -21.57 12.19 -12.46
C PRO A 17 -22.31 11.02 -13.14
N SER A 18 -22.05 10.81 -14.42
CA SER A 18 -22.60 9.66 -15.16
C SER A 18 -21.96 8.35 -14.67
N THR A 19 -22.75 7.31 -14.52
CA THR A 19 -22.30 5.95 -14.16
C THR A 19 -21.99 5.08 -15.37
N LEU A 20 -22.23 5.56 -16.60
CA LEU A 20 -22.10 4.76 -17.82
C LEU A 20 -20.76 4.04 -17.97
N HIS A 21 -19.67 4.71 -17.61
CA HIS A 21 -18.34 4.09 -17.64
C HIS A 21 -18.19 3.01 -16.56
N LEU A 22 -18.61 3.28 -15.34
CA LEU A 22 -18.58 2.31 -14.22
C LEU A 22 -19.42 1.08 -14.56
N ASP A 23 -20.62 1.28 -15.11
CA ASP A 23 -21.52 0.18 -15.52
C ASP A 23 -20.88 -0.65 -16.66
N ALA A 24 -20.11 -0.02 -17.57
CA ALA A 24 -19.41 -0.74 -18.63
C ALA A 24 -18.22 -1.55 -18.08
N VAL A 25 -17.45 -0.97 -17.15
CA VAL A 25 -16.33 -1.64 -16.48
C VAL A 25 -16.86 -2.82 -15.64
N ALA A 26 -17.94 -2.65 -14.89
CA ALA A 26 -18.53 -3.71 -14.09
C ALA A 26 -18.99 -4.90 -14.96
N ARG A 27 -19.68 -4.64 -16.08
CA ARG A 27 -20.06 -5.71 -17.03
C ARG A 27 -18.88 -6.45 -17.62
N GLU A 28 -17.79 -5.72 -17.95
CA GLU A 28 -16.58 -6.36 -18.47
C GLU A 28 -15.87 -7.18 -17.40
N ALA A 29 -15.81 -6.69 -16.17
CA ALA A 29 -15.28 -7.43 -15.03
C ALA A 29 -16.06 -8.73 -14.78
N GLU A 30 -17.39 -8.69 -14.79
CA GLU A 30 -18.24 -9.89 -14.66
C GLU A 30 -17.96 -10.89 -15.80
N ARG A 31 -17.84 -10.40 -17.03
CA ARG A 31 -17.56 -11.25 -18.21
C ARG A 31 -16.19 -11.93 -18.09
N LEU A 32 -15.14 -11.19 -17.76
CA LEU A 32 -13.80 -11.73 -17.61
C LEU A 32 -13.70 -12.68 -16.42
N ALA A 33 -14.22 -12.28 -15.28
CA ALA A 33 -14.27 -13.14 -14.10
C ALA A 33 -15.02 -14.46 -14.38
N GLY A 34 -16.12 -14.40 -15.15
CA GLY A 34 -16.87 -15.59 -15.55
C GLY A 34 -16.09 -16.54 -16.47
N ALA A 35 -15.17 -16.00 -17.29
CA ALA A 35 -14.37 -16.75 -18.25
C ALA A 35 -12.98 -17.14 -17.69
N ALA A 36 -12.51 -16.52 -16.61
CA ALA A 36 -11.20 -16.76 -16.05
C ALA A 36 -11.03 -18.20 -15.57
N PRO A 37 -9.95 -18.89 -15.97
CA PRO A 37 -9.65 -20.22 -15.46
C PRO A 37 -9.28 -20.15 -13.97
N PRO A 38 -9.46 -21.23 -13.21
CA PRO A 38 -8.92 -21.31 -11.86
C PRO A 38 -7.41 -21.09 -11.88
N ILE A 39 -6.90 -20.33 -10.90
CA ILE A 39 -5.46 -20.15 -10.71
C ILE A 39 -4.86 -21.51 -10.33
N SER A 40 -3.74 -21.86 -10.93
CA SER A 40 -2.99 -23.09 -10.67
C SER A 40 -1.53 -22.76 -10.42
N SER A 41 -0.80 -23.68 -9.79
CA SER A 41 0.64 -23.57 -9.56
C SER A 41 1.30 -24.87 -9.94
N PRO A 42 2.50 -24.85 -10.55
CA PRO A 42 3.26 -26.07 -10.85
C PRO A 42 3.94 -26.68 -9.59
N TYR A 43 3.96 -25.94 -8.49
CA TYR A 43 4.65 -26.33 -7.26
C TYR A 43 3.72 -27.12 -6.33
N VAL A 44 4.28 -28.07 -5.59
CA VAL A 44 3.53 -28.95 -4.67
C VAL A 44 3.17 -28.20 -3.38
N GLY A 45 4.12 -27.43 -2.82
CA GLY A 45 3.97 -26.72 -1.56
C GLY A 45 4.03 -27.63 -0.33
N ALA A 46 3.46 -27.16 0.77
CA ALA A 46 3.46 -27.88 2.04
C ALA A 46 2.62 -29.18 1.99
N PRO A 47 3.00 -30.22 2.76
CA PRO A 47 2.24 -31.45 2.86
C PRO A 47 0.79 -31.22 3.31
N PRO A 48 -0.17 -32.04 2.84
CA PRO A 48 -1.58 -31.89 3.19
C PRO A 48 -1.86 -31.92 4.69
N GLU A 49 -1.09 -32.69 5.45
CA GLU A 49 -1.21 -32.79 6.90
C GLU A 49 -0.86 -31.47 7.60
N LEU A 50 0.17 -30.78 7.13
CA LEU A 50 0.55 -29.46 7.64
C LEU A 50 -0.53 -28.44 7.30
N ARG A 51 -1.03 -28.44 6.07
CA ARG A 51 -2.10 -27.52 5.65
C ARG A 51 -3.37 -27.72 6.48
N ALA A 52 -3.75 -28.98 6.75
CA ALA A 52 -4.88 -29.30 7.64
C ALA A 52 -4.64 -28.85 9.08
N ALA A 53 -3.42 -28.99 9.60
CA ALA A 53 -3.06 -28.50 10.93
C ALA A 53 -3.13 -26.96 11.03
N LEU A 54 -2.64 -26.25 10.02
CA LEU A 54 -2.74 -24.79 9.93
C LEU A 54 -4.19 -24.32 9.87
N ALA A 55 -5.04 -24.97 9.07
CA ALA A 55 -6.47 -24.65 8.98
C ALA A 55 -7.14 -24.83 10.35
N ALA A 56 -6.93 -25.96 11.01
CA ALA A 56 -7.49 -26.22 12.34
C ALA A 56 -6.99 -25.23 13.40
N ALA A 57 -5.70 -24.84 13.33
CA ALA A 57 -5.13 -23.86 14.24
C ALA A 57 -5.78 -22.47 14.06
N VAL A 58 -5.91 -22.01 12.82
CA VAL A 58 -6.54 -20.71 12.52
C VAL A 58 -8.02 -20.73 12.92
N ASP A 59 -8.77 -21.79 12.62
CA ASP A 59 -10.17 -21.90 13.03
C ASP A 59 -10.34 -21.86 14.56
N GLY A 60 -9.42 -22.52 15.28
CA GLY A 60 -9.36 -22.44 16.75
C GLY A 60 -9.00 -21.07 17.31
N LEU A 61 -8.34 -20.22 16.51
CA LEU A 61 -7.98 -18.85 16.86
C LEU A 61 -9.09 -17.82 16.58
N ALA A 62 -10.14 -18.16 15.83
CA ALA A 62 -11.19 -17.23 15.40
C ALA A 62 -11.75 -16.33 16.53
N PRO A 63 -12.05 -16.85 17.76
CA PRO A 63 -12.52 -16.00 18.84
C PRO A 63 -11.46 -14.98 19.30
N THR A 64 -10.18 -15.35 19.33
CA THR A 64 -9.07 -14.48 19.69
C THR A 64 -8.87 -13.39 18.66
N LEU A 65 -8.89 -13.75 17.37
CA LEU A 65 -8.71 -12.82 16.24
C LEU A 65 -9.89 -11.84 16.16
N GLY A 66 -11.12 -12.34 16.39
CA GLY A 66 -12.31 -11.50 16.48
C GLY A 66 -12.25 -10.50 17.63
N GLY A 67 -11.79 -10.93 18.80
CA GLY A 67 -11.58 -10.06 19.95
C GLY A 67 -10.51 -9.01 19.72
N LEU A 68 -9.38 -9.38 19.13
CA LEU A 68 -8.30 -8.45 18.77
C LEU A 68 -8.78 -7.42 17.74
N SER A 69 -9.37 -7.88 16.63
CA SER A 69 -9.90 -7.00 15.58
C SER A 69 -10.92 -5.99 16.13
N ALA A 70 -11.87 -6.44 16.95
CA ALA A 70 -12.88 -5.57 17.56
C ALA A 70 -12.24 -4.55 18.52
N HIS A 71 -11.20 -4.95 19.25
CA HIS A 71 -10.50 -4.06 20.17
C HIS A 71 -9.73 -2.97 19.39
N LEU A 72 -8.98 -3.34 18.36
CA LEU A 72 -8.27 -2.40 17.48
C LEU A 72 -9.26 -1.45 16.81
N PHE A 73 -10.39 -1.98 16.30
CA PHE A 73 -11.44 -1.17 15.69
C PHE A 73 -11.97 -0.10 16.65
N ALA A 74 -12.14 -0.44 17.93
CA ALA A 74 -12.62 0.50 18.95
C ALA A 74 -11.57 1.56 19.32
N LEU A 75 -10.27 1.22 19.26
CA LEU A 75 -9.17 2.16 19.53
C LEU A 75 -9.03 3.20 18.42
N ALA A 76 -9.06 2.79 17.17
CA ALA A 76 -8.97 3.61 15.97
C ALA A 76 -7.89 4.71 16.06
N GLU A 77 -6.68 4.33 16.46
CA GLU A 77 -5.55 5.25 16.64
C GLU A 77 -4.92 5.61 15.29
N PRO A 78 -4.63 6.90 15.03
CA PRO A 78 -4.02 7.30 13.76
C PRO A 78 -2.53 6.95 13.70
N GLY A 79 -1.99 6.98 12.48
CA GLY A 79 -0.59 6.68 12.21
C GLY A 79 0.41 7.41 13.11
N PHE A 80 1.44 6.72 13.55
CA PHE A 80 2.45 7.09 14.56
C PHE A 80 1.90 7.33 15.98
N ALA A 81 0.63 7.08 16.24
CA ALA A 81 0.00 7.20 17.55
C ALA A 81 -0.71 5.92 17.98
N GLU A 82 -0.41 4.77 17.37
CA GLU A 82 -1.04 3.45 17.57
C GLU A 82 -0.54 2.76 18.85
N VAL A 83 -0.34 3.51 19.94
CA VAL A 83 0.32 3.03 21.15
C VAL A 83 -0.44 1.87 21.82
N LYS A 84 -1.77 2.00 21.92
CA LYS A 84 -2.61 0.98 22.54
C LYS A 84 -2.84 -0.19 21.60
N SER A 85 -2.93 0.10 20.28
CA SER A 85 -3.11 -0.91 19.26
C SER A 85 -1.90 -1.84 19.18
N ALA A 86 -0.68 -1.28 19.14
CA ALA A 86 0.55 -2.05 19.18
C ALA A 86 0.67 -2.88 20.46
N ALA A 87 0.38 -2.28 21.61
CA ALA A 87 0.39 -2.97 22.91
C ALA A 87 -0.61 -4.14 22.93
N ALA A 88 -1.84 -3.96 22.44
CA ALA A 88 -2.85 -5.01 22.42
C ALA A 88 -2.44 -6.20 21.53
N ILE A 89 -1.73 -5.94 20.42
CA ILE A 89 -1.20 -7.00 19.55
C ILE A 89 -0.10 -7.76 20.32
N VAL A 90 0.85 -7.06 20.93
CA VAL A 90 1.94 -7.65 21.71
C VAL A 90 1.37 -8.48 22.88
N GLU A 91 0.41 -7.96 23.64
CA GLU A 91 -0.27 -8.69 24.71
C GLU A 91 -0.95 -9.98 24.21
N THR A 92 -1.56 -9.94 23.02
CA THR A 92 -2.18 -11.11 22.38
C THR A 92 -1.14 -12.19 22.06
N LEU A 93 0.05 -11.81 21.59
CA LEU A 93 1.16 -12.71 21.29
C LEU A 93 1.76 -13.29 22.59
N GLU A 94 2.02 -12.44 23.60
CA GLU A 94 2.58 -12.84 24.88
C GLU A 94 1.67 -13.80 25.65
N ALA A 95 0.34 -13.60 25.59
CA ALA A 95 -0.64 -14.52 26.16
C ALA A 95 -0.58 -15.93 25.54
N ARG A 96 0.07 -16.08 24.38
CA ARG A 96 0.34 -17.37 23.69
C ARG A 96 1.80 -17.82 23.85
N GLY A 97 2.58 -17.17 24.71
CA GLY A 97 3.97 -17.50 24.97
C GLY A 97 4.96 -17.05 23.89
N ILE A 98 4.53 -16.15 23.00
CA ILE A 98 5.39 -15.55 21.97
C ILE A 98 6.02 -14.28 22.55
N ARG A 99 7.35 -14.26 22.59
CA ARG A 99 8.09 -13.05 22.96
C ARG A 99 8.03 -12.03 21.83
N SER A 100 7.70 -10.79 22.15
CA SER A 100 7.62 -9.68 21.23
C SER A 100 8.41 -8.48 21.76
N GLU A 101 9.01 -7.71 20.83
CA GLU A 101 9.72 -6.47 21.14
C GLU A 101 8.95 -5.30 20.56
N LEU A 102 8.60 -4.32 21.38
CA LEU A 102 7.96 -3.06 21.00
C LEU A 102 9.02 -1.94 20.98
N ASP A 103 8.74 -0.81 20.30
CA ASP A 103 9.66 0.32 20.15
C ASP A 103 10.95 -0.09 19.42
N VAL A 104 10.78 -0.67 18.25
CA VAL A 104 11.89 -1.17 17.42
C VAL A 104 12.10 -0.28 16.20
N PHE A 105 13.31 -0.32 15.64
CA PHE A 105 13.68 0.40 14.42
C PHE A 105 13.41 1.92 14.47
N GLY A 106 13.40 2.51 15.69
CA GLY A 106 13.18 3.94 15.87
C GLY A 106 11.72 4.40 15.71
N LEU A 107 10.78 3.46 15.64
CA LEU A 107 9.35 3.74 15.64
C LEU A 107 8.70 3.18 16.93
N PRO A 108 8.22 4.03 17.83
CA PRO A 108 7.72 3.61 19.16
C PRO A 108 6.53 2.65 19.12
N THR A 109 5.77 2.66 18.02
CA THR A 109 4.60 1.81 17.85
C THR A 109 4.86 0.59 16.95
N ALA A 110 6.07 0.43 16.41
CA ALA A 110 6.49 -0.77 15.69
C ALA A 110 6.85 -1.90 16.68
N PHE A 111 6.60 -3.14 16.28
CA PHE A 111 6.98 -4.31 17.05
C PHE A 111 7.51 -5.44 16.16
N VAL A 112 8.25 -6.37 16.78
CA VAL A 112 8.70 -7.60 16.12
C VAL A 112 8.45 -8.78 17.06
N ALA A 113 7.89 -9.85 16.50
CA ALA A 113 7.85 -11.18 17.10
C ALA A 113 8.56 -12.19 16.19
N GLU A 114 9.22 -13.16 16.75
CA GLU A 114 10.06 -14.10 15.99
C GLU A 114 9.77 -15.55 16.36
N LEU A 115 9.66 -16.38 15.32
CA LEU A 115 9.86 -17.81 15.39
C LEU A 115 11.25 -18.10 14.80
N PRO A 116 12.28 -18.36 15.62
CA PRO A 116 13.62 -18.60 15.14
C PRO A 116 13.65 -19.85 14.26
N ALA A 117 14.56 -19.91 13.29
CA ALA A 117 14.72 -21.11 12.47
C ALA A 117 14.92 -22.33 13.35
N ALA A 118 14.37 -23.48 12.93
CA ALA A 118 14.67 -24.76 13.58
C ALA A 118 16.19 -25.00 13.53
N PRO A 119 16.81 -25.62 14.56
CA PRO A 119 18.23 -25.93 14.52
C PRO A 119 18.54 -26.74 13.25
N ALA A 120 19.30 -26.17 12.34
CA ALA A 120 19.75 -26.88 11.14
C ALA A 120 20.61 -28.07 11.54
N ALA A 121 20.45 -29.20 10.88
CA ALA A 121 21.48 -30.25 10.92
C ALA A 121 22.80 -29.59 10.49
N PRO A 122 23.95 -29.93 11.12
CA PRO A 122 25.22 -29.28 10.80
C PRO A 122 25.52 -29.50 9.31
N ASP A 123 25.41 -28.44 8.55
CA ASP A 123 25.64 -28.46 7.12
C ASP A 123 27.15 -28.41 6.86
N THR A 124 27.64 -29.36 6.12
CA THR A 124 29.08 -29.53 5.84
C THR A 124 29.56 -28.66 4.68
N ASP A 125 28.66 -27.96 3.97
CA ASP A 125 29.00 -27.29 2.70
C ASP A 125 28.61 -25.77 2.61
N GLY A 126 28.24 -25.11 3.71
CA GLY A 126 27.93 -23.68 3.67
C GLY A 126 26.70 -23.33 2.84
N ALA A 127 25.75 -24.29 2.73
CA ALA A 127 24.48 -24.05 2.05
C ALA A 127 23.66 -22.95 2.78
N PRO A 128 22.81 -22.21 2.06
CA PRO A 128 22.10 -21.09 2.62
C PRO A 128 21.28 -21.50 3.84
N THR A 129 21.40 -20.71 4.89
CA THR A 129 20.53 -20.78 6.04
C THR A 129 19.06 -20.76 5.58
N SER A 130 18.20 -21.52 6.24
CA SER A 130 16.76 -21.54 5.95
C SER A 130 16.22 -20.12 5.79
N PRO A 131 15.32 -19.85 4.80
CA PRO A 131 14.90 -18.49 4.48
C PRO A 131 14.16 -17.82 5.64
N THR A 132 14.22 -16.50 5.66
CA THR A 132 13.48 -15.65 6.58
C THR A 132 12.25 -15.07 5.88
N VAL A 133 11.07 -15.34 6.42
CA VAL A 133 9.81 -14.82 5.90
C VAL A 133 9.19 -13.86 6.91
N ALA A 134 8.81 -12.67 6.47
CA ALA A 134 8.08 -11.70 7.29
C ALA A 134 6.59 -11.67 6.95
N LEU A 135 5.76 -11.80 7.97
CA LEU A 135 4.35 -11.42 7.97
C LEU A 135 4.25 -9.96 8.43
N LEU A 136 3.55 -9.10 7.68
CA LEU A 136 3.42 -7.69 8.04
C LEU A 136 2.03 -7.41 8.58
N ALA A 137 1.95 -6.59 9.64
CA ALA A 137 0.71 -6.21 10.30
C ALA A 137 0.57 -4.68 10.33
N GLU A 138 -0.51 -4.16 9.76
CA GLU A 138 -0.94 -2.77 9.84
C GLU A 138 -2.06 -2.63 10.88
N TYR A 139 -2.11 -1.50 11.60
CA TYR A 139 -3.10 -1.28 12.67
C TYR A 139 -3.45 0.19 12.92
N ASP A 140 -3.00 1.09 12.06
CA ASP A 140 -3.39 2.50 12.09
C ASP A 140 -4.80 2.71 11.50
N ALA A 141 -5.42 3.82 11.85
CA ALA A 141 -6.76 4.21 11.43
C ALA A 141 -6.77 5.62 10.84
N LEU A 142 -7.74 5.86 9.96
CA LEU A 142 -7.93 7.16 9.34
C LEU A 142 -8.57 8.18 10.31
N PRO A 143 -8.03 9.40 10.41
CA PRO A 143 -8.64 10.44 11.22
C PRO A 143 -10.10 10.72 10.84
N GLY A 144 -11.01 10.65 11.80
CA GLY A 144 -12.42 10.99 11.65
C GLY A 144 -13.33 9.93 11.00
N VAL A 145 -12.76 8.86 10.42
CA VAL A 145 -13.51 7.74 9.82
C VAL A 145 -13.15 6.38 10.42
N GLY A 146 -12.09 6.30 11.24
CA GLY A 146 -11.68 5.06 11.90
C GLY A 146 -11.06 4.06 10.95
N HIS A 147 -11.24 2.76 11.19
CA HIS A 147 -10.69 1.69 10.35
C HIS A 147 -11.42 1.53 9.02
N ALA A 148 -11.54 2.62 8.26
CA ALA A 148 -12.17 2.60 6.93
C ALA A 148 -11.25 2.02 5.82
N CYS A 149 -10.05 1.57 6.17
CA CYS A 149 -9.19 0.74 5.34
C CYS A 149 -9.10 -0.72 5.83
N GLY A 150 -9.59 -1.00 7.05
CA GLY A 150 -9.65 -2.35 7.60
C GLY A 150 -8.33 -2.86 8.20
N HIS A 151 -7.42 -1.99 8.62
CA HIS A 151 -6.13 -2.38 9.22
C HIS A 151 -6.28 -3.21 10.49
N ASN A 152 -7.39 -3.04 11.24
CA ASN A 152 -7.74 -3.94 12.35
C ASN A 152 -7.86 -5.42 11.92
N LEU A 153 -8.34 -5.67 10.69
CA LEU A 153 -8.44 -7.01 10.11
C LEU A 153 -7.10 -7.52 9.61
N ILE A 154 -6.25 -6.63 9.05
CA ILE A 154 -4.88 -6.96 8.62
C ILE A 154 -4.05 -7.43 9.80
N ALA A 155 -4.06 -6.66 10.90
CA ALA A 155 -3.37 -7.05 12.13
C ALA A 155 -3.83 -8.43 12.62
N ALA A 156 -5.15 -8.63 12.72
CA ALA A 156 -5.72 -9.88 13.19
C ALA A 156 -5.35 -11.07 12.28
N ALA A 157 -5.39 -10.90 10.94
CA ALA A 157 -5.03 -11.95 9.99
C ALA A 157 -3.55 -12.32 10.08
N SER A 158 -2.64 -11.32 10.13
CA SER A 158 -1.20 -11.56 10.24
C SER A 158 -0.82 -12.21 11.57
N VAL A 159 -1.42 -11.78 12.69
CA VAL A 159 -1.28 -12.42 14.00
C VAL A 159 -1.78 -13.85 13.96
N GLY A 160 -2.95 -14.10 13.33
CA GLY A 160 -3.52 -15.43 13.17
C GLY A 160 -2.61 -16.39 12.41
N ALA A 161 -2.06 -15.92 11.28
CA ALA A 161 -1.12 -16.67 10.48
C ALA A 161 0.16 -17.03 11.27
N PHE A 162 0.74 -16.05 11.95
CA PHE A 162 1.93 -16.24 12.76
C PHE A 162 1.71 -17.24 13.90
N LEU A 163 0.59 -17.14 14.63
CA LEU A 163 0.24 -18.04 15.71
C LEU A 163 -0.05 -19.47 15.21
N ALA A 164 -0.65 -19.63 14.04
CA ALA A 164 -0.87 -20.94 13.44
C ALA A 164 0.45 -21.61 13.05
N LEU A 165 1.39 -20.87 12.48
CA LEU A 165 2.75 -21.35 12.18
C LEU A 165 3.51 -21.72 13.47
N ALA A 166 3.37 -20.91 14.51
CA ALA A 166 3.95 -21.19 15.84
C ALA A 166 3.42 -22.50 16.43
N GLU A 167 2.11 -22.72 16.33
CA GLU A 167 1.48 -23.96 16.82
C GLU A 167 1.92 -25.18 16.01
N ALA A 168 1.98 -25.09 14.67
CA ALA A 168 2.48 -26.15 13.83
C ALA A 168 3.92 -26.52 14.19
N ARG A 169 4.80 -25.55 14.36
CA ARG A 169 6.20 -25.76 14.78
C ARG A 169 6.30 -26.37 16.20
N ARG A 170 5.41 -25.98 17.11
CA ARG A 170 5.38 -26.53 18.45
C ARG A 170 5.03 -28.02 18.45
N GLN A 171 4.15 -28.44 17.54
CA GLN A 171 3.76 -29.84 17.35
C GLN A 171 4.84 -30.65 16.62
N ASP A 172 5.39 -30.10 15.56
CA ASP A 172 6.52 -30.68 14.80
C ASP A 172 7.50 -29.57 14.41
N PRO A 173 8.66 -29.45 15.08
CA PRO A 173 9.67 -28.44 14.77
C PRO A 173 10.20 -28.46 13.33
N ALA A 174 10.11 -29.60 12.64
CA ALA A 174 10.56 -29.73 11.25
C ALA A 174 9.50 -29.22 10.23
N SER A 175 8.25 -29.08 10.65
CA SER A 175 7.15 -28.69 9.73
C SER A 175 7.27 -27.27 9.19
N VAL A 176 7.92 -26.35 9.93
CA VAL A 176 8.16 -24.96 9.52
C VAL A 176 9.65 -24.66 9.74
N PRO A 177 10.56 -25.06 8.85
CA PRO A 177 12.01 -25.06 9.10
C PRO A 177 12.64 -23.67 9.12
N GLY A 178 12.08 -22.69 8.37
CA GLY A 178 12.64 -21.34 8.22
C GLY A 178 12.44 -20.45 9.43
N ARG A 179 13.02 -19.27 9.37
CA ARG A 179 12.77 -18.17 10.30
C ARG A 179 11.50 -17.43 9.89
N VAL A 180 10.58 -17.19 10.82
CA VAL A 180 9.36 -16.43 10.56
C VAL A 180 9.29 -15.25 11.49
N LEU A 181 9.09 -14.06 10.93
CA LEU A 181 8.87 -12.81 11.67
C LEU A 181 7.42 -12.37 11.53
N LEU A 182 6.89 -11.76 12.58
CA LEU A 182 5.73 -10.88 12.50
C LEU A 182 6.21 -9.47 12.82
N ILE A 183 6.07 -8.57 11.86
CA ILE A 183 6.49 -7.18 11.99
C ILE A 183 5.25 -6.29 12.01
N GLY A 184 5.09 -5.55 13.11
CA GLY A 184 4.11 -4.47 13.21
C GLY A 184 4.60 -3.25 12.46
N THR A 185 3.85 -2.85 11.45
CA THR A 185 4.19 -1.76 10.53
C THR A 185 3.20 -0.60 10.69
N PRO A 186 3.50 0.37 11.58
CA PRO A 186 2.62 1.50 11.86
C PRO A 186 2.55 2.48 10.68
N ALA A 187 1.52 3.33 10.69
CA ALA A 187 1.39 4.54 9.88
C ALA A 187 1.44 4.29 8.36
N GLU A 188 0.68 3.30 7.85
CA GLU A 188 0.49 3.14 6.41
C GLU A 188 -0.22 4.36 5.82
N GLU A 189 -1.28 4.85 6.50
CA GLU A 189 -2.13 5.96 6.07
C GLU A 189 -1.38 7.30 6.04
N GLY A 190 -0.61 7.49 4.98
CA GLY A 190 0.12 8.73 4.71
C GLY A 190 1.48 8.88 5.41
N GLY A 191 1.82 8.02 6.37
CA GLY A 191 3.12 8.03 7.06
C GLY A 191 4.20 7.22 6.35
N ASN A 192 3.80 6.23 5.56
CA ASN A 192 4.68 5.27 4.89
C ASN A 192 5.68 4.62 5.87
N GLY A 193 5.14 4.08 6.96
CA GLY A 193 5.93 3.51 8.06
C GLY A 193 6.83 2.36 7.62
N LYS A 194 6.41 1.53 6.64
CA LYS A 194 7.24 0.46 6.10
C LYS A 194 8.52 0.98 5.43
N GLU A 195 8.46 2.14 4.78
CA GLU A 195 9.65 2.79 4.24
C GLU A 195 10.61 3.24 5.34
N LEU A 196 10.08 3.80 6.43
CA LEU A 196 10.90 4.20 7.58
C LEU A 196 11.55 2.98 8.26
N LEU A 197 10.80 1.89 8.43
CA LEU A 197 11.32 0.61 8.94
C LEU A 197 12.41 0.06 8.03
N ALA A 198 12.21 0.09 6.70
CA ALA A 198 13.21 -0.38 5.74
C ALA A 198 14.50 0.45 5.81
N ARG A 199 14.42 1.77 5.93
CA ARG A 199 15.59 2.65 6.13
C ARG A 199 16.32 2.37 7.44
N ALA A 200 15.61 1.89 8.44
CA ALA A 200 16.19 1.50 9.73
C ALA A 200 16.72 0.05 9.75
N GLY A 201 16.69 -0.66 8.61
CA GLY A 201 17.24 -2.01 8.48
C GLY A 201 16.28 -3.14 8.85
N ALA A 202 14.99 -2.87 9.05
CA ALA A 202 14.01 -3.88 9.46
C ALA A 202 13.86 -5.04 8.45
N PHE A 203 14.25 -4.83 7.21
CA PHE A 203 14.10 -5.79 6.11
C PHE A 203 15.42 -6.32 5.56
N ASP A 204 16.57 -5.99 6.16
CA ASP A 204 17.89 -6.33 5.61
C ASP A 204 18.16 -7.84 5.58
N ASP A 205 17.64 -8.57 6.57
CA ASP A 205 17.80 -10.02 6.72
C ASP A 205 16.52 -10.80 6.39
N ILE A 206 15.65 -10.24 5.55
CA ILE A 206 14.37 -10.84 5.15
C ILE A 206 14.43 -11.20 3.68
N ASP A 207 14.10 -12.46 3.37
CA ASP A 207 14.06 -12.96 2.00
C ASP A 207 12.69 -12.73 1.34
N ILE A 208 11.59 -12.79 2.10
CA ILE A 208 10.22 -12.74 1.58
C ILE A 208 9.33 -11.98 2.56
N ALA A 209 8.46 -11.11 2.05
CA ALA A 209 7.43 -10.43 2.84
C ALA A 209 6.02 -10.73 2.31
N VAL A 210 5.10 -11.03 3.23
CA VAL A 210 3.70 -11.33 2.87
C VAL A 210 2.74 -10.59 3.79
N MET A 211 1.66 -10.08 3.23
CA MET A 211 0.49 -9.56 3.95
C MET A 211 -0.74 -9.67 3.06
N ALA A 212 -1.94 -9.49 3.63
CA ALA A 212 -3.19 -9.46 2.89
C ALA A 212 -4.06 -8.29 3.37
N HIS A 213 -4.81 -7.68 2.47
CA HIS A 213 -5.59 -6.47 2.76
C HIS A 213 -7.10 -6.71 2.52
N PRO A 214 -7.98 -6.27 3.42
CA PRO A 214 -9.43 -6.32 3.18
C PRO A 214 -9.84 -5.39 2.05
N PHE A 215 -10.78 -5.86 1.22
CA PHE A 215 -11.22 -5.12 0.04
C PHE A 215 -12.67 -5.48 -0.33
N GLY A 216 -13.12 -5.07 -1.52
CA GLY A 216 -14.40 -5.45 -2.12
C GLY A 216 -14.31 -6.64 -3.10
N ALA A 217 -13.14 -7.30 -3.19
CA ALA A 217 -12.92 -8.43 -4.11
C ALA A 217 -11.81 -9.33 -3.57
N ASP A 218 -11.76 -10.58 -4.07
CA ASP A 218 -10.68 -11.52 -3.83
C ASP A 218 -9.72 -11.51 -5.04
N LEU A 219 -8.55 -10.85 -4.91
CA LEU A 219 -7.54 -10.76 -5.97
C LEU A 219 -6.17 -11.22 -5.45
N ALA A 220 -5.44 -11.99 -6.29
CA ALA A 220 -4.12 -12.49 -5.96
C ALA A 220 -3.02 -11.44 -6.12
N ASP A 221 -3.16 -10.56 -7.11
CA ASP A 221 -2.14 -9.63 -7.57
C ASP A 221 -2.75 -8.25 -7.94
N PRO A 222 -3.46 -7.58 -7.00
CA PRO A 222 -4.12 -6.30 -7.26
C PRO A 222 -3.10 -5.20 -7.59
N ASP A 223 -3.47 -4.31 -8.53
CA ASP A 223 -2.62 -3.16 -8.87
C ASP A 223 -2.63 -2.11 -7.75
N PHE A 224 -1.45 -1.79 -7.22
CA PHE A 224 -1.22 -0.63 -6.38
C PHE A 224 -0.20 0.28 -7.05
N ILE A 225 -0.56 1.55 -7.21
CA ILE A 225 0.23 2.52 -7.95
C ILE A 225 1.17 3.31 -7.06
N GLY A 226 2.30 3.72 -7.62
CA GLY A 226 3.21 4.63 -6.94
C GLY A 226 2.58 6.01 -6.71
N ARG A 227 2.94 6.65 -5.60
CA ARG A 227 2.48 7.99 -5.22
C ARG A 227 3.63 8.83 -4.71
N ARG A 228 3.75 10.05 -5.23
CA ARG A 228 4.59 11.11 -4.67
C ARG A 228 3.74 12.31 -4.28
N ILE A 229 4.23 13.06 -3.31
CA ILE A 229 3.62 14.32 -2.87
C ILE A 229 4.59 15.44 -3.23
N VAL A 230 4.08 16.51 -3.83
CA VAL A 230 4.85 17.72 -4.08
C VAL A 230 4.12 18.94 -3.56
N ARG A 231 4.85 19.77 -2.82
CA ARG A 231 4.42 21.08 -2.36
C ARG A 231 5.16 22.14 -3.15
N ILE A 232 4.42 23.07 -3.75
CA ILE A 232 4.96 24.15 -4.58
C ILE A 232 4.53 25.48 -3.96
N VAL A 233 5.52 26.26 -3.53
CA VAL A 233 5.30 27.61 -2.95
C VAL A 233 5.82 28.64 -3.92
N TYR A 234 4.96 29.54 -4.36
CA TYR A 234 5.35 30.71 -5.12
C TYR A 234 5.55 31.91 -4.19
N HIS A 235 6.65 32.64 -4.40
CA HIS A 235 7.03 33.84 -3.67
C HIS A 235 6.94 35.04 -4.60
N GLY A 236 6.02 35.94 -4.29
CA GLY A 236 5.76 37.16 -5.03
C GLY A 236 6.26 38.40 -4.29
N VAL A 237 5.69 39.54 -4.67
CA VAL A 237 5.91 40.84 -4.03
C VAL A 237 4.54 41.49 -3.76
N ALA A 238 4.24 41.80 -2.49
CA ALA A 238 3.00 42.44 -2.13
C ALA A 238 2.94 43.91 -2.68
N ALA A 239 1.74 44.30 -3.07
CA ALA A 239 1.47 45.68 -3.48
C ALA A 239 -0.01 46.02 -3.24
N HIS A 240 -0.33 47.30 -3.18
CA HIS A 240 -1.73 47.71 -3.15
C HIS A 240 -2.38 47.51 -4.53
N ALA A 241 -3.31 46.56 -4.63
CA ALA A 241 -3.82 46.08 -5.92
C ALA A 241 -4.47 47.18 -6.79
N ALA A 242 -5.04 48.21 -6.21
CA ALA A 242 -5.64 49.34 -6.95
C ALA A 242 -4.67 50.52 -7.17
N ALA A 243 -3.81 50.81 -6.18
CA ALA A 243 -3.00 52.04 -6.22
C ALA A 243 -1.66 51.83 -6.97
N ALA A 244 -1.00 50.68 -6.80
CA ALA A 244 0.31 50.41 -7.36
C ALA A 244 0.53 48.94 -7.77
N PRO A 245 -0.38 48.31 -8.55
CA PRO A 245 -0.28 46.91 -8.91
C PRO A 245 1.04 46.59 -9.67
N PHE A 246 1.60 47.57 -10.40
CA PHE A 246 2.84 47.42 -11.16
C PHE A 246 4.08 47.22 -10.28
N GLN A 247 4.01 47.46 -8.98
CA GLN A 247 5.07 47.16 -8.01
C GLN A 247 5.00 45.75 -7.48
N GLY A 248 3.90 45.04 -7.71
CA GLY A 248 3.70 43.66 -7.24
C GLY A 248 4.21 42.58 -8.18
N ARG A 249 4.34 41.39 -7.62
CA ARG A 249 4.47 40.11 -8.34
C ARG A 249 3.49 39.16 -7.67
N ASN A 250 2.45 38.76 -8.42
CA ASN A 250 1.34 38.01 -7.84
C ASN A 250 1.63 36.51 -7.76
N ALA A 251 1.89 36.02 -6.57
CA ALA A 251 2.11 34.58 -6.32
C ALA A 251 0.86 33.74 -6.63
N LEU A 252 -0.36 34.27 -6.42
CA LEU A 252 -1.59 33.56 -6.75
C LEU A 252 -1.76 33.38 -8.27
N ASP A 253 -1.37 34.37 -9.09
CA ASP A 253 -1.41 34.23 -10.54
C ASP A 253 -0.45 33.11 -11.01
N ALA A 254 0.74 33.02 -10.40
CA ALA A 254 1.68 31.94 -10.63
C ALA A 254 1.07 30.58 -10.26
N ALA A 255 0.49 30.45 -9.09
CA ALA A 255 -0.15 29.21 -8.64
C ALA A 255 -1.36 28.84 -9.54
N ALA A 256 -2.15 29.80 -9.98
CA ALA A 256 -3.28 29.57 -10.88
C ALA A 256 -2.82 29.08 -12.27
N LEU A 257 -1.75 29.69 -12.81
CA LEU A 257 -1.13 29.24 -14.09
C LEU A 257 -0.51 27.84 -13.95
N ASN A 258 0.13 27.54 -12.82
CA ASN A 258 0.66 26.19 -12.54
C ASN A 258 -0.49 25.15 -12.56
N TYR A 259 -1.59 25.42 -11.84
CA TYR A 259 -2.74 24.53 -11.79
C TYR A 259 -3.35 24.28 -13.18
N GLN A 260 -3.40 25.33 -14.02
CA GLN A 260 -3.85 25.21 -15.41
C GLN A 260 -2.86 24.41 -16.27
N ALA A 261 -1.55 24.67 -16.16
CA ALA A 261 -0.52 23.95 -16.90
C ALA A 261 -0.52 22.45 -16.58
N VAL A 262 -0.68 22.09 -15.30
CA VAL A 262 -0.89 20.69 -14.89
C VAL A 262 -2.16 20.12 -15.50
N GLY A 263 -3.24 20.92 -15.58
CA GLY A 263 -4.47 20.53 -16.27
C GLY A 263 -4.25 20.21 -17.75
N LEU A 264 -3.43 20.99 -18.44
CA LEU A 264 -3.07 20.75 -19.84
C LEU A 264 -2.16 19.53 -20.01
N LEU A 265 -1.24 19.30 -19.07
CA LEU A 265 -0.37 18.11 -19.06
C LEU A 265 -1.17 16.81 -19.00
N ARG A 266 -2.29 16.77 -18.27
CA ARG A 266 -3.10 15.55 -18.08
C ARG A 266 -3.53 14.87 -19.39
N GLN A 267 -3.73 15.62 -20.46
CA GLN A 267 -4.11 15.06 -21.77
C GLN A 267 -2.98 14.27 -22.45
N HIS A 268 -1.74 14.42 -21.98
CA HIS A 268 -0.54 13.82 -22.54
C HIS A 268 0.07 12.73 -21.65
N LEU A 269 -0.65 12.31 -20.59
CA LEU A 269 -0.20 11.28 -19.66
C LEU A 269 -0.60 9.88 -20.15
N PRO A 270 0.18 8.85 -19.84
CA PRO A 270 -0.26 7.47 -19.95
C PRO A 270 -1.60 7.23 -19.24
N PRO A 271 -2.44 6.28 -19.69
CA PRO A 271 -3.80 6.09 -19.15
C PRO A 271 -3.86 5.84 -17.63
N GLY A 272 -2.81 5.27 -17.06
CA GLY A 272 -2.71 4.97 -15.62
C GLY A 272 -2.24 6.14 -14.75
N ASP A 273 -1.54 7.11 -15.34
CA ASP A 273 -0.95 8.20 -14.59
C ASP A 273 -1.98 9.24 -14.13
N ARG A 274 -1.75 9.79 -12.95
CA ARG A 274 -2.67 10.77 -12.35
C ARG A 274 -1.90 11.89 -11.67
N ILE A 275 -2.39 13.14 -11.85
CA ILE A 275 -1.99 14.30 -11.05
C ILE A 275 -3.27 14.97 -10.55
N HIS A 276 -3.39 15.14 -9.25
CA HIS A 276 -4.47 15.90 -8.64
C HIS A 276 -3.93 16.70 -7.44
N GLY A 277 -4.49 17.87 -7.22
CA GLY A 277 -4.00 18.76 -6.18
C GLY A 277 -4.99 19.83 -5.80
N VAL A 278 -4.57 20.59 -4.81
CA VAL A 278 -5.36 21.67 -4.21
C VAL A 278 -4.51 22.92 -4.03
N PHE A 279 -5.19 24.07 -3.90
CA PHE A 279 -4.57 25.26 -3.34
C PHE A 279 -4.58 25.14 -1.82
N VAL A 280 -3.40 25.21 -1.20
CA VAL A 280 -3.22 25.23 0.26
C VAL A 280 -3.32 26.67 0.77
N ASP A 281 -2.74 27.63 0.00
CA ASP A 281 -2.80 29.06 0.28
C ASP A 281 -2.96 29.85 -1.04
N GLY A 282 -3.79 30.86 -1.04
CA GLY A 282 -4.05 31.74 -2.19
C GLY A 282 -4.03 33.23 -1.85
N GLY A 283 -3.53 33.61 -0.67
CA GLY A 283 -3.50 34.98 -0.17
C GLY A 283 -4.71 35.33 0.68
N ALA A 284 -4.65 36.48 1.37
CA ALA A 284 -5.58 36.83 2.45
C ALA A 284 -6.72 37.75 2.01
N ARG A 285 -6.48 38.74 1.12
CA ARG A 285 -7.45 39.78 0.74
C ARG A 285 -7.26 40.24 -0.70
N PRO A 286 -8.35 40.53 -1.44
CA PRO A 286 -8.30 40.90 -2.86
C PRO A 286 -7.69 42.29 -3.14
N ASN A 287 -7.56 43.16 -2.16
CA ASN A 287 -6.96 44.48 -2.31
C ASN A 287 -5.42 44.52 -2.08
N VAL A 288 -4.82 43.34 -1.79
CA VAL A 288 -3.37 43.16 -1.64
C VAL A 288 -2.93 42.11 -2.63
N VAL A 289 -1.94 42.41 -3.49
CA VAL A 289 -1.30 41.43 -4.37
C VAL A 289 -0.67 40.36 -3.49
N PRO A 290 -1.04 39.06 -3.62
CA PRO A 290 -0.48 37.98 -2.80
C PRO A 290 1.01 37.81 -3.01
N GLU A 291 1.76 37.86 -1.92
CA GLU A 291 3.22 37.61 -1.93
C GLU A 291 3.59 36.15 -1.70
N ARG A 292 2.60 35.31 -1.36
CA ARG A 292 2.74 33.88 -1.18
C ARG A 292 1.51 33.16 -1.70
N ALA A 293 1.72 32.06 -2.40
CA ALA A 293 0.67 31.08 -2.72
C ALA A 293 1.26 29.69 -2.70
N GLU A 294 0.46 28.69 -2.30
CA GLU A 294 0.91 27.31 -2.12
C GLU A 294 -0.07 26.33 -2.76
N LEU A 295 0.51 25.36 -3.47
CA LEU A 295 -0.16 24.24 -4.06
C LEU A 295 0.42 22.93 -3.49
N GLU A 296 -0.44 21.93 -3.34
CA GLU A 296 0.00 20.55 -3.08
C GLU A 296 -0.61 19.63 -4.12
N TYR A 297 0.22 18.72 -4.67
CA TYR A 297 -0.20 17.71 -5.62
C TYR A 297 0.20 16.32 -5.17
N TYR A 298 -0.66 15.35 -5.51
CA TYR A 298 -0.33 13.92 -5.57
C TYR A 298 -0.05 13.55 -7.02
N VAL A 299 1.11 12.95 -7.24
CA VAL A 299 1.58 12.47 -8.55
C VAL A 299 1.64 10.95 -8.46
N ARG A 300 0.93 10.26 -9.36
CA ARG A 300 0.75 8.81 -9.30
C ARG A 300 1.04 8.17 -10.65
N SER A 301 1.67 6.98 -10.63
CA SER A 301 1.95 6.18 -11.82
C SER A 301 2.04 4.69 -11.47
N HIS A 302 1.75 3.82 -12.45
CA HIS A 302 1.92 2.37 -12.33
C HIS A 302 3.38 1.94 -12.40
N GLU A 303 4.26 2.77 -12.99
CA GLU A 303 5.65 2.41 -13.23
C GLU A 303 6.62 3.44 -12.63
N ILE A 304 7.74 2.97 -12.10
CA ILE A 304 8.78 3.86 -11.54
C ILE A 304 9.35 4.83 -12.59
N PRO A 305 9.69 4.39 -13.83
CA PRO A 305 10.21 5.30 -14.86
C PRO A 305 9.22 6.42 -15.20
N THR A 306 7.94 6.09 -15.38
CA THR A 306 6.92 7.10 -15.72
C THR A 306 6.62 8.02 -14.54
N LEU A 307 6.66 7.51 -13.29
CA LEU A 307 6.53 8.34 -12.09
C LEU A 307 7.65 9.38 -11.99
N ARG A 308 8.88 9.00 -12.38
CA ARG A 308 10.02 9.92 -12.47
C ARG A 308 9.82 10.99 -13.54
N GLU A 309 9.48 10.56 -14.76
CA GLU A 309 9.25 11.49 -15.88
C GLU A 309 8.15 12.48 -15.51
N LEU A 310 7.04 11.99 -14.95
CA LEU A 310 5.93 12.82 -14.54
C LEU A 310 6.34 13.83 -13.44
N SER A 311 7.17 13.40 -12.49
CA SER A 311 7.72 14.28 -11.45
C SER A 311 8.57 15.41 -12.07
N ALA A 312 9.45 15.09 -13.03
CA ALA A 312 10.26 16.07 -13.74
C ALA A 312 9.40 17.08 -14.51
N ARG A 313 8.31 16.63 -15.13
CA ARG A 313 7.38 17.53 -15.83
C ARG A 313 6.67 18.50 -14.90
N VAL A 314 6.38 18.08 -13.66
CA VAL A 314 5.83 18.98 -12.63
C VAL A 314 6.86 20.03 -12.22
N ASP A 315 8.14 19.66 -12.06
CA ASP A 315 9.24 20.59 -11.78
C ASP A 315 9.42 21.62 -12.91
N ASP A 316 9.41 21.15 -14.18
CA ASP A 316 9.53 22.02 -15.34
C ASP A 316 8.39 23.05 -15.39
N ILE A 317 7.15 22.62 -15.09
CA ILE A 317 5.99 23.52 -15.01
C ILE A 317 6.19 24.55 -13.89
N ALA A 318 6.58 24.12 -12.69
CA ALA A 318 6.75 25.00 -11.55
C ALA A 318 7.79 26.09 -11.83
N ASN A 319 8.95 25.70 -12.34
CA ASN A 319 10.05 26.62 -12.68
C ASN A 319 9.69 27.52 -13.90
N GLY A 320 9.07 26.96 -14.93
CA GLY A 320 8.64 27.73 -16.11
C GLY A 320 7.63 28.82 -15.76
N ILE A 321 6.68 28.53 -14.88
CA ILE A 321 5.70 29.51 -14.43
C ILE A 321 6.33 30.58 -13.55
N ALA A 322 7.26 30.25 -12.65
CA ALA A 322 7.99 31.22 -11.87
C ALA A 322 8.73 32.23 -12.76
N LEU A 323 9.40 31.72 -13.81
CA LEU A 323 10.08 32.55 -14.79
C LEU A 323 9.09 33.46 -15.54
N ALA A 324 7.96 32.92 -15.98
CA ALA A 324 6.95 33.66 -16.77
C ALA A 324 6.26 34.78 -15.95
N THR A 325 6.10 34.57 -14.64
CA THR A 325 5.41 35.53 -13.74
C THR A 325 6.34 36.45 -12.99
N GLY A 326 7.65 36.20 -13.05
CA GLY A 326 8.66 36.94 -12.30
C GLY A 326 8.58 36.70 -10.79
N THR A 327 8.07 35.56 -10.37
CA THR A 327 8.01 35.11 -8.97
C THR A 327 9.19 34.20 -8.63
N GLY A 328 9.48 34.03 -7.34
CA GLY A 328 10.30 32.91 -6.87
C GLY A 328 9.44 31.63 -6.78
N VAL A 329 10.09 30.47 -6.76
CA VAL A 329 9.43 29.18 -6.53
C VAL A 329 10.27 28.30 -5.62
N GLU A 330 9.61 27.60 -4.71
CA GLU A 330 10.17 26.54 -3.89
C GLU A 330 9.36 25.26 -4.17
N VAL A 331 10.05 24.20 -4.54
CA VAL A 331 9.43 22.89 -4.83
C VAL A 331 9.98 21.89 -3.82
N THR A 332 9.09 21.36 -2.98
CA THR A 332 9.45 20.37 -1.97
C THR A 332 8.75 19.05 -2.31
N TRP A 333 9.54 18.05 -2.66
CA TRP A 333 9.06 16.70 -2.90
C TRP A 333 9.09 15.87 -1.61
N ASP A 334 8.07 15.03 -1.47
CA ASP A 334 7.98 13.96 -0.48
C ASP A 334 8.29 14.43 0.95
N PRO A 335 7.51 15.37 1.49
CA PRO A 335 7.66 15.77 2.90
C PRO A 335 7.47 14.59 3.86
N GLN A 336 6.85 13.53 3.38
CA GLN A 336 6.83 12.19 3.94
C GLN A 336 7.33 11.21 2.87
N PRO A 337 7.80 9.99 3.23
CA PRO A 337 8.26 9.03 2.24
C PRO A 337 7.21 8.76 1.16
N PHE A 338 7.66 8.58 -0.08
CA PHE A 338 6.79 8.23 -1.20
C PHE A 338 6.45 6.73 -1.20
N SER A 339 5.39 6.35 -1.91
CA SER A 339 5.05 4.94 -2.17
C SER A 339 5.46 4.58 -3.60
N LEU A 340 6.10 3.43 -3.78
CA LEU A 340 6.39 2.85 -5.09
C LEU A 340 5.23 1.96 -5.55
N PRO A 341 5.09 1.70 -6.87
CA PRO A 341 4.17 0.70 -7.36
C PRO A 341 4.49 -0.66 -6.76
N ILE A 342 3.45 -1.43 -6.46
CA ILE A 342 3.65 -2.78 -5.95
C ILE A 342 4.19 -3.69 -7.05
N ARG A 343 4.99 -4.67 -6.66
CA ARG A 343 5.44 -5.77 -7.48
C ARG A 343 5.09 -7.08 -6.78
N HIS A 344 4.16 -7.82 -7.36
CA HIS A 344 3.77 -9.11 -6.83
C HIS A 344 4.68 -10.23 -7.35
N ASN A 345 5.07 -11.13 -6.44
CA ASN A 345 5.71 -12.37 -6.82
C ASN A 345 4.66 -13.38 -7.30
N GLY A 346 4.72 -13.77 -8.58
CA GLY A 346 3.73 -14.64 -9.22
C GLY A 346 3.56 -16.00 -8.53
N PRO A 347 4.64 -16.75 -8.27
CA PRO A 347 4.56 -18.03 -7.55
C PRO A 347 3.88 -17.93 -6.17
N LEU A 348 4.19 -16.91 -5.38
CA LEU A 348 3.53 -16.68 -4.09
C LEU A 348 2.03 -16.34 -4.24
N ALA A 349 1.69 -15.49 -5.22
CA ALA A 349 0.30 -15.13 -5.51
C ALA A 349 -0.55 -16.34 -5.94
N GLU A 350 0.03 -17.27 -6.70
CA GLU A 350 -0.59 -18.55 -7.05
C GLU A 350 -0.85 -19.41 -5.81
N ARG A 351 0.11 -19.53 -4.92
CA ARG A 351 -0.04 -20.31 -3.67
C ARG A 351 -1.10 -19.71 -2.75
N TRP A 352 -1.12 -18.39 -2.63
CA TRP A 352 -2.21 -17.68 -1.93
C TRP A 352 -3.58 -18.03 -2.51
N ALA A 353 -3.74 -17.95 -3.82
CA ALA A 353 -5.02 -18.22 -4.47
C ALA A 353 -5.48 -19.67 -4.26
N LEU A 354 -4.56 -20.63 -4.30
CA LEU A 354 -4.87 -22.04 -4.02
C LEU A 354 -5.28 -22.24 -2.55
N ALA A 355 -4.61 -21.61 -1.60
CA ALA A 355 -4.98 -21.67 -0.20
C ALA A 355 -6.38 -21.06 0.05
N GLN A 356 -6.71 -19.96 -0.64
CA GLN A 356 -8.05 -19.38 -0.56
C GLN A 356 -9.12 -20.28 -1.19
N ALA A 357 -8.78 -21.01 -2.26
CA ALA A 357 -9.70 -22.00 -2.87
C ALA A 357 -10.03 -23.15 -1.90
N GLU A 358 -9.12 -23.57 -1.04
CA GLU A 358 -9.36 -24.55 0.04
C GLU A 358 -10.35 -24.01 1.09
N ARG A 359 -10.46 -22.70 1.23
CA ARG A 359 -11.46 -22.01 2.08
C ARG A 359 -12.77 -21.72 1.34
N GLY A 360 -12.91 -22.20 0.08
CA GLY A 360 -14.10 -22.00 -0.73
C GLY A 360 -14.17 -20.64 -1.44
N ARG A 361 -13.11 -19.83 -1.39
CA ARG A 361 -13.04 -18.55 -2.09
C ARG A 361 -12.57 -18.72 -3.52
N ARG A 362 -13.05 -17.84 -4.39
CA ARG A 362 -12.59 -17.75 -5.78
C ARG A 362 -11.75 -16.48 -5.96
N VAL A 363 -10.45 -16.65 -5.95
CA VAL A 363 -9.50 -15.56 -6.17
C VAL A 363 -9.28 -15.37 -7.68
N LEU A 364 -9.25 -14.12 -8.13
CA LEU A 364 -8.97 -13.74 -9.50
C LEU A 364 -7.59 -13.09 -9.61
N ARG A 365 -7.03 -13.01 -10.82
CA ARG A 365 -5.93 -12.09 -11.12
C ARG A 365 -6.50 -10.70 -11.38
N ALA A 366 -5.74 -9.65 -11.13
CA ALA A 366 -6.14 -8.27 -11.43
C ALA A 366 -6.53 -8.08 -12.90
N ALA A 367 -5.83 -8.77 -13.81
CA ALA A 367 -6.13 -8.76 -15.25
C ALA A 367 -7.54 -9.29 -15.60
N ASP A 368 -8.11 -10.16 -14.75
CA ASP A 368 -9.44 -10.74 -14.91
C ASP A 368 -10.55 -9.95 -14.19
N ALA A 369 -10.17 -8.88 -13.48
CA ALA A 369 -11.06 -8.03 -12.70
C ALA A 369 -10.82 -6.54 -12.98
N PRO A 370 -10.97 -6.06 -14.22
CA PRO A 370 -10.74 -4.66 -14.59
C PRO A 370 -11.66 -3.74 -13.78
N GLY A 371 -11.10 -2.61 -13.32
CA GLY A 371 -11.85 -1.63 -12.52
C GLY A 371 -11.81 -1.87 -11.01
N ALA A 372 -11.18 -2.93 -10.54
CA ALA A 372 -10.72 -2.99 -9.16
C ALA A 372 -9.76 -1.80 -8.96
N GLN A 373 -10.15 -0.86 -8.10
CA GLN A 373 -9.48 0.44 -8.04
C GLN A 373 -8.07 0.27 -7.49
N ALA A 374 -7.09 0.77 -8.24
CA ALA A 374 -5.72 0.89 -7.77
C ALA A 374 -5.65 1.92 -6.63
N ALA A 375 -5.20 1.47 -5.47
CA ALA A 375 -4.81 2.33 -4.35
C ALA A 375 -3.28 2.54 -4.37
N SER A 376 -2.73 3.20 -3.37
CA SER A 376 -1.28 3.22 -3.12
C SER A 376 -1.06 2.63 -1.74
N THR A 377 -0.01 1.82 -1.60
CA THR A 377 0.42 1.25 -0.32
C THR A 377 1.93 1.36 -0.17
N ASP A 378 2.42 1.50 1.05
CA ASP A 378 3.85 1.51 1.33
C ASP A 378 4.48 0.11 1.27
N PHE A 379 3.67 -0.97 1.18
CA PHE A 379 4.16 -2.29 0.81
C PHE A 379 4.82 -2.29 -0.57
N GLY A 380 4.44 -1.38 -1.48
CA GLY A 380 5.13 -1.18 -2.74
C GLY A 380 6.63 -0.99 -2.56
N ASN A 381 7.06 -0.21 -1.56
CA ASN A 381 8.48 0.02 -1.26
C ASN A 381 9.20 -1.26 -0.80
N ILE A 382 8.51 -2.15 -0.12
CA ILE A 382 9.05 -3.44 0.31
C ILE A 382 9.14 -4.39 -0.88
N SER A 383 8.09 -4.51 -1.69
CA SER A 383 8.05 -5.39 -2.86
C SER A 383 9.03 -5.01 -3.97
N GLN A 384 9.58 -3.79 -3.94
CA GLN A 384 10.68 -3.35 -4.80
C GLN A 384 12.08 -3.69 -4.23
N ARG A 385 12.15 -4.18 -2.99
CA ARG A 385 13.40 -4.58 -2.32
C ARG A 385 13.57 -6.09 -2.27
N LEU A 386 12.47 -6.81 -2.06
CA LEU A 386 12.47 -8.28 -1.87
C LEU A 386 11.17 -8.89 -2.40
N PRO A 387 11.14 -10.18 -2.73
CA PRO A 387 9.93 -10.88 -3.16
C PRO A 387 8.80 -10.77 -2.13
N GLY A 388 7.58 -10.56 -2.61
CA GLY A 388 6.44 -10.50 -1.69
C GLY A 388 5.09 -10.47 -2.39
N ILE A 389 4.03 -10.56 -1.58
CA ILE A 389 2.65 -10.43 -2.02
C ILE A 389 1.83 -9.57 -1.06
N HIS A 390 0.88 -8.87 -1.63
CA HIS A 390 -0.13 -8.10 -0.93
C HIS A 390 -1.51 -8.32 -1.60
N PRO A 391 -2.02 -9.57 -1.59
CA PRO A 391 -3.32 -9.86 -2.15
C PRO A 391 -4.43 -9.17 -1.36
N VAL A 392 -5.61 -9.09 -1.96
CA VAL A 392 -6.79 -8.55 -1.30
C VAL A 392 -7.85 -9.61 -1.10
N ILE A 393 -8.63 -9.45 -0.01
CA ILE A 393 -9.69 -10.36 0.39
C ILE A 393 -11.01 -9.59 0.59
N ALA A 394 -12.10 -10.12 0.04
CA ALA A 394 -13.40 -9.48 0.09
C ALA A 394 -14.01 -9.51 1.50
N ILE A 395 -14.36 -8.33 2.01
CA ILE A 395 -15.15 -8.12 3.24
C ILE A 395 -16.41 -7.32 2.98
N ALA A 396 -16.50 -6.65 1.84
CA ALA A 396 -17.58 -5.76 1.44
C ALA A 396 -17.94 -5.99 -0.03
N PRO A 397 -19.12 -5.59 -0.51
CA PRO A 397 -19.43 -5.51 -1.92
C PRO A 397 -18.43 -4.62 -2.70
N PRO A 398 -18.16 -4.93 -3.99
CA PRO A 398 -17.12 -4.21 -4.76
C PRO A 398 -17.43 -2.73 -5.01
N GLU A 399 -18.67 -2.30 -4.90
CA GLU A 399 -19.09 -0.90 -5.02
C GLU A 399 -18.78 -0.05 -3.77
N ILE A 400 -18.47 -0.69 -2.63
CA ILE A 400 -18.15 0.01 -1.38
C ILE A 400 -16.68 0.42 -1.39
N ALA A 401 -16.45 1.72 -1.49
CA ALA A 401 -15.10 2.26 -1.58
C ALA A 401 -14.39 2.26 -0.20
N LEU A 402 -13.09 1.95 -0.21
CA LEU A 402 -12.19 2.22 0.92
C LEU A 402 -12.28 3.68 1.36
N HIS A 403 -11.89 3.96 2.59
CA HIS A 403 -11.85 5.29 3.21
C HIS A 403 -13.25 5.93 3.38
N THR A 404 -14.30 5.12 3.33
CA THR A 404 -15.68 5.52 3.62
C THR A 404 -16.17 4.98 4.96
N ARG A 405 -17.15 5.65 5.56
CA ARG A 405 -17.82 5.15 6.78
C ARG A 405 -18.50 3.80 6.55
N GLU A 406 -19.02 3.61 5.35
CA GLU A 406 -19.67 2.37 4.95
C GLU A 406 -18.68 1.21 4.93
N PHE A 407 -17.46 1.38 4.39
CA PHE A 407 -16.42 0.36 4.47
C PHE A 407 -15.98 0.08 5.91
N ALA A 408 -15.91 1.11 6.76
CA ALA A 408 -15.61 0.95 8.19
C ALA A 408 -16.65 0.08 8.91
N GLU A 409 -17.94 0.17 8.53
CA GLU A 409 -18.99 -0.72 9.07
C GLU A 409 -18.71 -2.19 8.76
N TYR A 410 -18.23 -2.51 7.57
CA TYR A 410 -17.78 -3.88 7.22
C TYR A 410 -16.53 -4.27 8.01
N ALA A 411 -15.54 -3.39 8.12
CA ALA A 411 -14.31 -3.66 8.89
C ALA A 411 -14.59 -3.90 10.39
N GLY A 412 -15.63 -3.30 10.94
CA GLY A 412 -16.08 -3.50 12.33
C GLY A 412 -17.07 -4.65 12.49
N SER A 413 -17.53 -5.27 11.39
CA SER A 413 -18.57 -6.30 11.44
C SER A 413 -18.03 -7.65 11.95
N PRO A 414 -18.75 -8.35 12.85
CA PRO A 414 -18.42 -9.73 13.20
C PRO A 414 -18.37 -10.68 12.00
N ALA A 415 -19.10 -10.40 10.92
CA ALA A 415 -19.08 -11.21 9.70
C ALA A 415 -17.71 -11.18 8.99
N SER A 416 -16.92 -10.12 9.15
CA SER A 416 -15.59 -10.02 8.56
C SER A 416 -14.54 -10.93 9.22
N ILE A 417 -14.86 -11.58 10.33
CA ILE A 417 -13.96 -12.53 11.00
C ILE A 417 -13.76 -13.81 10.17
N GLU A 418 -14.74 -14.21 9.37
CA GLU A 418 -14.54 -15.28 8.38
C GLU A 418 -13.42 -14.91 7.39
N ALA A 419 -13.46 -13.70 6.84
CA ALA A 419 -12.40 -13.22 5.95
C ALA A 419 -11.04 -13.11 6.66
N VAL A 420 -11.02 -12.72 7.94
CA VAL A 420 -9.78 -12.70 8.75
C VAL A 420 -9.20 -14.10 8.91
N THR A 421 -10.01 -15.10 9.22
CA THR A 421 -9.55 -16.49 9.35
C THR A 421 -9.09 -17.07 8.02
N ASP A 422 -9.80 -16.78 6.93
CA ASP A 422 -9.39 -17.19 5.60
C ASP A 422 -8.07 -16.52 5.17
N ALA A 423 -7.91 -15.22 5.44
CA ALA A 423 -6.66 -14.51 5.20
C ALA A 423 -5.51 -15.07 6.05
N ALA A 424 -5.75 -15.31 7.34
CA ALA A 424 -4.76 -15.90 8.24
C ALA A 424 -4.31 -17.29 7.74
N TYR A 425 -5.27 -18.13 7.32
CA TYR A 425 -4.95 -19.41 6.73
C TYR A 425 -4.14 -19.25 5.44
N GLY A 426 -4.58 -18.39 4.52
CA GLY A 426 -3.90 -18.14 3.26
C GLY A 426 -2.46 -17.71 3.45
N LEU A 427 -2.19 -16.77 4.37
CA LEU A 427 -0.85 -16.31 4.71
C LEU A 427 -0.02 -17.45 5.33
N ALA A 428 -0.55 -18.17 6.31
CA ALA A 428 0.15 -19.28 6.96
C ALA A 428 0.49 -20.40 5.97
N ALA A 429 -0.47 -20.78 5.11
CA ALA A 429 -0.28 -21.81 4.08
C ALA A 429 0.74 -21.39 3.03
N THR A 430 0.73 -20.13 2.57
CA THR A 430 1.71 -19.60 1.61
C THR A 430 3.13 -19.62 2.20
N VAL A 431 3.28 -19.21 3.47
CA VAL A 431 4.57 -19.30 4.17
C VAL A 431 5.01 -20.75 4.32
N ALA A 432 4.13 -21.64 4.74
CA ALA A 432 4.45 -23.06 4.88
C ALA A 432 4.81 -23.70 3.53
N ASP A 433 4.12 -23.35 2.45
CA ASP A 433 4.41 -23.85 1.10
C ASP A 433 5.84 -23.51 0.67
N VAL A 434 6.25 -22.24 0.82
CA VAL A 434 7.58 -21.79 0.40
C VAL A 434 8.70 -22.36 1.28
N LEU A 435 8.41 -22.63 2.56
CA LEU A 435 9.39 -23.22 3.48
C LEU A 435 9.54 -24.74 3.31
N ALA A 436 8.52 -25.42 2.79
CA ALA A 436 8.50 -26.87 2.60
C ALA A 436 8.90 -27.33 1.19
N ASP A 437 8.79 -26.46 0.18
CA ASP A 437 9.01 -26.78 -1.23
C ASP A 437 10.23 -26.02 -1.76
N ALA A 438 11.36 -26.71 -1.92
CA ALA A 438 12.61 -26.12 -2.37
C ALA A 438 12.54 -25.57 -3.81
N ASP A 439 11.73 -26.16 -4.68
CA ASP A 439 11.56 -25.69 -6.06
C ASP A 439 10.72 -24.41 -6.08
N LEU A 440 9.69 -24.33 -5.25
CA LEU A 440 8.93 -23.10 -5.05
C LEU A 440 9.79 -21.99 -4.45
N LEU A 441 10.57 -22.29 -3.41
CA LEU A 441 11.49 -21.32 -2.81
C LEU A 441 12.49 -20.80 -3.83
N ALA A 442 13.11 -21.68 -4.63
CA ALA A 442 14.04 -21.29 -5.68
C ALA A 442 13.37 -20.36 -6.72
N ALA A 443 12.14 -20.68 -7.13
CA ALA A 443 11.39 -19.84 -8.06
C ALA A 443 11.00 -18.48 -7.49
N VAL A 444 10.69 -18.41 -6.20
CA VAL A 444 10.39 -17.13 -5.51
C VAL A 444 11.66 -16.28 -5.43
N LEU A 445 12.79 -16.88 -5.04
CA LEU A 445 14.05 -16.16 -4.88
C LEU A 445 14.71 -15.79 -6.22
N ALA A 446 14.44 -16.51 -7.31
CA ALA A 446 14.88 -16.11 -8.65
C ALA A 446 14.37 -14.70 -9.05
N ASP A 447 13.26 -14.28 -8.48
CA ASP A 447 12.77 -12.91 -8.62
C ASP A 447 13.65 -11.87 -7.88
N ALA A 448 14.30 -12.28 -6.79
CA ALA A 448 15.28 -11.45 -6.09
C ALA A 448 16.57 -11.27 -6.90
N ASP A 449 17.02 -12.29 -7.61
CA ASP A 449 18.16 -12.20 -8.53
C ASP A 449 17.85 -11.29 -9.72
N LEU A 450 16.64 -11.36 -10.25
CA LEU A 450 16.18 -10.43 -11.28
C LEU A 450 16.08 -8.99 -10.74
N LEU A 451 15.63 -8.81 -9.50
CA LEU A 451 15.63 -7.50 -8.82
C LEU A 451 17.05 -6.99 -8.56
N ALA A 452 18.00 -7.88 -8.22
CA ALA A 452 19.41 -7.55 -8.08
C ALA A 452 20.02 -7.18 -9.44
N ALA A 453 19.74 -7.93 -10.50
CA ALA A 453 20.19 -7.62 -11.86
C ALA A 453 19.64 -6.29 -12.37
N VAL A 454 18.35 -6.02 -12.14
CA VAL A 454 17.72 -4.71 -12.46
C VAL A 454 18.32 -3.59 -11.60
N ARG A 455 18.68 -3.86 -10.35
CA ARG A 455 19.42 -2.91 -9.49
C ARG A 455 20.82 -2.66 -10.00
N ASP A 456 21.52 -3.69 -10.46
CA ASP A 456 22.89 -3.60 -10.98
C ASP A 456 22.93 -2.91 -12.35
N ASP A 457 21.99 -3.19 -13.25
CA ASP A 457 21.80 -2.47 -14.51
C ASP A 457 21.46 -0.99 -14.27
N PHE A 458 20.67 -0.71 -13.25
CA PHE A 458 20.31 0.63 -12.84
C PHE A 458 21.49 1.35 -12.16
N ALA A 459 22.33 0.64 -11.41
CA ALA A 459 23.56 1.13 -10.83
C ALA A 459 24.62 1.41 -11.91
N ALA A 460 24.74 0.55 -12.92
CA ALA A 460 25.58 0.74 -14.08
C ALA A 460 25.12 1.91 -14.97
N ALA A 461 23.80 2.18 -15.02
CA ALA A 461 23.22 3.33 -15.71
C ALA A 461 23.26 4.63 -14.89
N GLY A 462 23.85 4.64 -13.68
CA GLY A 462 24.03 5.83 -12.84
C GLY A 462 23.26 5.88 -11.55
N GLY A 463 22.70 4.78 -11.06
CA GLY A 463 22.09 4.77 -9.75
C GLY A 463 21.40 3.48 -9.32
N ALA A 464 21.85 2.91 -8.22
CA ALA A 464 21.10 1.92 -7.48
C ALA A 464 19.65 2.39 -7.28
N VAL A 465 18.67 1.47 -7.24
CA VAL A 465 17.38 1.73 -6.61
C VAL A 465 17.62 1.79 -5.10
N ASP A 466 18.41 2.73 -4.70
CA ASP A 466 18.33 3.40 -3.44
C ASP A 466 17.04 4.19 -3.55
N VAL A 467 16.03 3.78 -2.81
CA VAL A 467 14.73 4.46 -2.80
C VAL A 467 14.92 5.93 -2.47
N GLU A 468 15.95 6.30 -1.68
CA GLU A 468 16.36 7.68 -1.44
C GLU A 468 16.93 8.34 -2.70
N ARG A 469 17.67 7.61 -3.54
CA ARG A 469 18.29 8.14 -4.76
C ARG A 469 17.39 8.06 -5.99
N THR A 470 16.33 7.27 -5.95
CA THR A 470 15.43 7.13 -7.11
C THR A 470 14.95 8.50 -7.62
N PHE A 471 14.85 9.49 -6.73
CA PHE A 471 14.43 10.85 -7.06
C PHE A 471 15.44 11.95 -6.70
N ALA A 472 16.63 11.63 -6.18
CA ALA A 472 17.64 12.62 -5.79
C ALA A 472 18.26 13.43 -6.97
N TRP A 473 18.03 13.03 -8.23
CA TRP A 473 18.48 13.79 -9.40
C TRP A 473 17.75 15.13 -9.57
N ALA A 474 16.54 15.27 -9.02
CA ALA A 474 15.82 16.54 -9.04
C ALA A 474 16.52 17.64 -8.22
N ALA A 475 17.32 17.26 -7.23
CA ALA A 475 18.10 18.22 -6.41
C ALA A 475 19.42 18.69 -7.04
N GLN A 476 19.79 18.20 -8.23
CA GLN A 476 21.05 18.52 -8.92
C GLN A 476 20.85 19.35 -10.20
N ARG A 477 19.64 19.79 -10.51
CA ARG A 477 19.32 20.78 -11.53
C ARG A 477 18.96 22.10 -10.87
#